data_73d84ad50ff08e23c456e6c48ce4f0a8
#
_entry.id   73d84ad50ff08e23c456e6c48ce4f0a8
#
_cell.length_a   1.000
_cell.length_b   1.000
_cell.length_c   1.000
_cell.angle_alpha   90.00
_cell.angle_beta   90.00
_cell.angle_gamma   90.00
#
_symmetry.space_group_name_H-M   'P 1'
#
loop_
_entity.id
_entity.type
_entity.pdbx_description
1 polymer ?
#
loop_
_entity_poly.entity_id
_entity_poly.type
_entity_poly.pdbx_seq_one_letter_code
_entity_poly.pdbx_strand_id
1 'polypeptide(L)'
;MKHPTVLLTDMDVKCLFEKILGSESLFEYDCGQGSVMYAFDCYSMPDREVLIRFLSAAGAVYNYENKVDSLHLLSFLCDSGTVYVCYSENEKLLRVVCDPNVNIPSQTPQPIRGECPVRLWQFEVDHSLIDCGMCYIVQLSDFRFFVVDSAHVYSVNDDVRIYEFMRRRTPSDRPVRVAGWFFSHGHSDHVVKFLDILKFNKDIVIEGLYYNIAPTDHYSACTWDESEIHHAEEFLEFTYGRADIPVYTLHAGQRFFIGNLEFCVLCTHEDVYPASLENYNDSSTVIMMYAGEDSVCFPGDAGGEESRILEKRFNTFLKCDIMQMAHHGHFGLSAEFYRRAAARAVLFPTTKIKYDEEFPRYEANRLAAAVAKHVFIASDGTVEFTFPLKDSTVRLYPDETFENFDGIRALWGYDYSEDFKRDLKRRFDERQAEKIFTF
;
A
#
# COMPACT_ATOMS: atom_id res chain seq x y z
N MET A 1 32.60 -26.83 18.53
CA MET A 1 33.33 -25.99 17.57
C MET A 1 32.27 -25.17 16.88
N LYS A 2 32.22 -23.83 17.08
CA LYS A 2 31.37 -22.95 16.28
C LYS A 2 32.04 -22.86 14.91
N HIS A 3 31.39 -23.31 13.86
CA HIS A 3 31.81 -23.03 12.50
C HIS A 3 31.85 -21.50 12.36
N PRO A 4 32.86 -20.92 11.71
CA PRO A 4 32.82 -19.51 11.37
C PRO A 4 31.60 -19.30 10.47
N THR A 5 30.63 -18.53 10.93
CA THR A 5 29.48 -18.12 10.15
C THR A 5 30.03 -17.22 9.05
N VAL A 6 30.04 -17.69 7.84
CA VAL A 6 30.36 -16.84 6.67
C VAL A 6 29.14 -15.98 6.46
N LEU A 7 29.27 -14.68 6.69
CA LEU A 7 28.23 -13.71 6.37
C LEU A 7 28.03 -13.75 4.86
N LEU A 8 26.85 -14.13 4.40
CA LEU A 8 26.49 -14.05 3.00
C LEU A 8 26.26 -12.57 2.66
N THR A 9 27.17 -11.99 1.87
CA THR A 9 27.02 -10.61 1.40
C THR A 9 26.16 -10.57 0.13
N ASP A 10 25.59 -9.42 -0.19
CA ASP A 10 24.89 -9.15 -1.46
C ASP A 10 25.74 -9.50 -2.68
N MET A 11 27.04 -9.13 -2.67
CA MET A 11 27.98 -9.46 -3.73
C MET A 11 28.20 -10.98 -3.88
N ASP A 12 28.20 -11.74 -2.78
CA ASP A 12 28.27 -13.21 -2.82
C ASP A 12 27.01 -13.80 -3.47
N VAL A 13 25.84 -13.22 -3.18
CA VAL A 13 24.56 -13.61 -3.78
C VAL A 13 24.60 -13.37 -5.29
N LYS A 14 25.02 -12.19 -5.74
CA LYS A 14 25.19 -11.88 -7.17
C LYS A 14 26.05 -12.93 -7.87
N CYS A 15 27.28 -13.14 -7.38
CA CYS A 15 28.21 -14.12 -7.96
C CYS A 15 27.64 -15.55 -7.97
N LEU A 16 26.84 -15.90 -6.97
CA LEU A 16 26.20 -17.21 -6.90
C LEU A 16 25.16 -17.38 -8.01
N PHE A 17 24.30 -16.38 -8.22
CA PHE A 17 23.29 -16.42 -9.29
C PHE A 17 23.91 -16.37 -10.69
N GLU A 18 24.97 -15.62 -10.91
CA GLU A 18 25.73 -15.62 -12.16
C GLU A 18 26.26 -17.03 -12.50
N LYS A 19 26.73 -17.76 -11.48
CA LYS A 19 27.16 -19.17 -11.67
C LYS A 19 25.98 -20.12 -11.93
N ILE A 20 24.87 -19.98 -11.21
CA ILE A 20 23.70 -20.84 -11.38
C ILE A 20 23.11 -20.67 -12.78
N LEU A 21 23.01 -19.43 -13.24
CA LEU A 21 22.38 -19.06 -14.50
C LEU A 21 23.35 -19.13 -15.70
N GLY A 22 24.66 -19.05 -15.44
CA GLY A 22 25.68 -18.99 -16.49
C GLY A 22 25.67 -17.68 -17.29
N SER A 23 25.11 -16.60 -16.70
CA SER A 23 25.01 -15.27 -17.30
C SER A 23 25.27 -14.20 -16.25
N GLU A 24 25.76 -13.04 -16.69
CA GLU A 24 25.88 -11.85 -15.84
C GLU A 24 24.50 -11.24 -15.56
N SER A 25 24.43 -10.45 -14.46
CA SER A 25 23.22 -9.68 -14.17
C SER A 25 23.02 -8.58 -15.24
N LEU A 26 21.76 -8.38 -15.64
CA LEU A 26 21.37 -7.31 -16.56
C LEU A 26 21.60 -5.93 -15.97
N PHE A 27 21.25 -5.78 -14.71
CA PHE A 27 21.41 -4.56 -13.92
C PHE A 27 21.41 -4.87 -12.44
N GLU A 28 21.91 -3.90 -11.69
CA GLU A 28 21.89 -3.82 -10.24
C GLU A 28 21.14 -2.55 -9.85
N TYR A 29 20.32 -2.64 -8.82
CA TYR A 29 19.48 -1.54 -8.37
C TYR A 29 19.55 -1.41 -6.85
N ASP A 30 19.89 -0.22 -6.36
CA ASP A 30 19.78 0.13 -4.94
C ASP A 30 18.29 0.34 -4.60
N CYS A 31 17.70 -0.56 -3.83
CA CYS A 31 16.30 -0.47 -3.42
C CYS A 31 16.10 0.43 -2.19
N GLY A 32 17.16 0.98 -1.63
CA GLY A 32 17.12 1.77 -0.41
C GLY A 32 17.25 0.93 0.86
N GLN A 33 17.54 1.62 1.96
CA GLN A 33 17.68 1.02 3.30
C GLN A 33 18.69 -0.14 3.38
N GLY A 34 19.66 -0.14 2.46
CA GLY A 34 20.67 -1.19 2.33
C GLY A 34 20.19 -2.44 1.57
N SER A 35 19.02 -2.39 0.98
CA SER A 35 18.51 -3.45 0.09
C SER A 35 19.02 -3.26 -1.34
N VAL A 36 19.43 -4.36 -1.99
CA VAL A 36 19.96 -4.35 -3.36
C VAL A 36 19.27 -5.44 -4.19
N MET A 37 18.91 -5.11 -5.43
CA MET A 37 18.33 -6.03 -6.38
C MET A 37 19.25 -6.30 -7.57
N TYR A 38 19.32 -7.56 -7.98
CA TYR A 38 19.96 -8.01 -9.21
C TYR A 38 18.91 -8.64 -10.14
N ALA A 39 18.95 -8.28 -11.41
CA ALA A 39 18.03 -8.84 -12.40
C ALA A 39 18.77 -9.66 -13.45
N PHE A 40 18.13 -10.76 -13.89
CA PHE A 40 18.68 -11.71 -14.85
C PHE A 40 17.65 -12.10 -15.87
N ASP A 41 18.03 -12.16 -17.16
CA ASP A 41 17.21 -12.86 -18.17
C ASP A 41 17.15 -14.34 -17.84
N CYS A 42 15.93 -14.88 -17.78
CA CYS A 42 15.73 -16.27 -17.41
C CYS A 42 14.49 -16.84 -18.10
N TYR A 43 14.66 -17.86 -18.94
CA TYR A 43 13.56 -18.48 -19.69
C TYR A 43 12.57 -19.25 -18.80
N SER A 44 13.05 -19.79 -17.68
CA SER A 44 12.25 -20.55 -16.73
C SER A 44 12.79 -20.34 -15.33
N MET A 45 11.93 -20.46 -14.32
CA MET A 45 12.36 -20.50 -12.93
C MET A 45 13.47 -21.52 -12.75
N PRO A 46 14.62 -21.16 -12.16
CA PRO A 46 15.63 -22.14 -11.79
C PRO A 46 15.05 -23.21 -10.89
N ASP A 47 15.60 -24.44 -11.01
CA ASP A 47 15.12 -25.57 -10.21
C ASP A 47 15.21 -25.22 -8.70
N ARG A 48 14.08 -25.37 -8.01
CA ARG A 48 13.93 -25.03 -6.58
C ARG A 48 14.95 -25.74 -5.71
N GLU A 49 15.19 -27.04 -5.95
CA GLU A 49 16.13 -27.83 -5.15
C GLU A 49 17.59 -27.43 -5.42
N VAL A 50 17.86 -26.98 -6.64
CA VAL A 50 19.17 -26.37 -6.99
C VAL A 50 19.37 -25.08 -6.21
N LEU A 51 18.39 -24.17 -6.22
CA LEU A 51 18.47 -22.91 -5.47
C LEU A 51 18.65 -23.16 -3.98
N ILE A 52 17.81 -24.03 -3.37
CA ILE A 52 17.91 -24.38 -1.97
C ILE A 52 19.31 -24.90 -1.63
N ARG A 53 19.83 -25.84 -2.43
CA ARG A 53 21.15 -26.43 -2.19
C ARG A 53 22.28 -25.40 -2.26
N PHE A 54 22.26 -24.52 -3.28
CA PHE A 54 23.32 -23.54 -3.46
C PHE A 54 23.27 -22.43 -2.38
N LEU A 55 22.11 -21.90 -2.11
CA LEU A 55 21.96 -20.88 -1.07
C LEU A 55 22.20 -21.41 0.33
N SER A 56 21.78 -22.66 0.60
CA SER A 56 22.10 -23.30 1.90
C SER A 56 23.60 -23.58 2.07
N ALA A 57 24.30 -23.95 0.99
CA ALA A 57 25.74 -24.08 1.03
C ALA A 57 26.47 -22.75 1.29
N ALA A 58 25.85 -21.63 0.96
CA ALA A 58 26.32 -20.28 1.24
C ALA A 58 25.85 -19.76 2.61
N GLY A 59 25.09 -20.53 3.38
CA GLY A 59 24.67 -20.18 4.76
C GLY A 59 23.22 -19.67 4.88
N ALA A 60 22.48 -19.55 3.78
CA ALA A 60 21.08 -19.15 3.82
C ALA A 60 20.17 -20.35 4.13
N VAL A 61 19.05 -20.08 4.81
CA VAL A 61 18.04 -21.09 5.18
C VAL A 61 16.78 -20.82 4.40
N TYR A 62 16.32 -21.83 3.62
CA TYR A 62 15.02 -21.74 2.96
C TYR A 62 13.91 -21.45 3.96
N ASN A 63 13.06 -20.47 3.65
CA ASN A 63 12.00 -20.01 4.54
C ASN A 63 10.61 -20.38 4.00
N TYR A 64 10.21 -19.81 2.85
CA TYR A 64 8.92 -20.10 2.23
C TYR A 64 8.96 -19.86 0.72
N GLU A 65 7.89 -20.25 0.06
CA GLU A 65 7.61 -19.92 -1.34
C GLU A 65 6.20 -19.37 -1.49
N ASN A 66 6.04 -18.44 -2.43
CA ASN A 66 4.75 -17.94 -2.86
C ASN A 66 4.59 -18.08 -4.36
N LYS A 67 3.34 -18.27 -4.80
CA LYS A 67 2.95 -18.13 -6.19
C LYS A 67 1.79 -17.14 -6.27
N VAL A 68 2.01 -16.05 -7.01
CA VAL A 68 1.00 -15.02 -7.28
C VAL A 68 0.85 -14.93 -8.80
N ASP A 69 -0.08 -15.69 -9.34
CA ASP A 69 -0.30 -15.88 -10.79
C ASP A 69 1.02 -16.27 -11.52
N SER A 70 1.60 -15.36 -12.31
CA SER A 70 2.85 -15.58 -13.05
C SER A 70 4.12 -15.30 -12.23
N LEU A 71 3.99 -14.80 -11.01
CA LEU A 71 5.13 -14.56 -10.12
C LEU A 71 5.38 -15.77 -9.21
N HIS A 72 6.63 -16.24 -9.20
CA HIS A 72 7.12 -17.29 -8.32
C HIS A 72 8.20 -16.71 -7.41
N LEU A 73 7.98 -16.67 -6.11
CA LEU A 73 8.89 -16.11 -5.13
C LEU A 73 9.36 -17.18 -4.17
N LEU A 74 10.68 -17.27 -3.98
CA LEU A 74 11.33 -18.03 -2.91
C LEU A 74 11.99 -17.05 -1.93
N SER A 75 11.89 -17.35 -0.64
CA SER A 75 12.50 -16.58 0.44
C SER A 75 13.52 -17.41 1.19
N PHE A 76 14.67 -16.81 1.50
CA PHE A 76 15.76 -17.41 2.25
C PHE A 76 16.23 -16.46 3.34
N LEU A 77 16.34 -16.95 4.58
CA LEU A 77 16.92 -16.21 5.70
C LEU A 77 18.43 -16.40 5.75
N CYS A 78 19.16 -15.35 6.01
CA CYS A 78 20.61 -15.37 6.27
C CYS A 78 20.96 -14.43 7.42
N ASP A 79 22.20 -14.50 7.91
CA ASP A 79 22.65 -13.69 9.06
C ASP A 79 22.61 -12.18 8.74
N SER A 80 22.68 -11.79 7.46
CA SER A 80 22.68 -10.40 6.98
C SER A 80 21.28 -9.88 6.60
N GLY A 81 20.24 -10.71 6.64
CA GLY A 81 18.89 -10.33 6.23
C GLY A 81 18.13 -11.44 5.52
N THR A 82 17.37 -11.09 4.50
CA THR A 82 16.56 -12.00 3.70
C THR A 82 16.94 -11.90 2.22
N VAL A 83 17.05 -13.04 1.54
CA VAL A 83 17.20 -13.10 0.08
C VAL A 83 15.87 -13.53 -0.51
N TYR A 84 15.30 -12.69 -1.38
CA TYR A 84 14.11 -12.99 -2.15
C TYR A 84 14.50 -13.29 -3.60
N VAL A 85 13.98 -14.38 -4.14
CA VAL A 85 14.19 -14.79 -5.52
C VAL A 85 12.84 -14.84 -6.22
N CYS A 86 12.54 -13.82 -7.01
CA CYS A 86 11.26 -13.68 -7.69
C CYS A 86 11.43 -13.85 -9.20
N TYR A 87 10.77 -14.85 -9.76
CA TYR A 87 10.71 -15.10 -11.20
C TYR A 87 9.34 -14.71 -11.75
N SER A 88 9.35 -13.91 -12.82
CA SER A 88 8.15 -13.58 -13.59
C SER A 88 8.09 -14.41 -14.87
N GLU A 89 7.10 -15.32 -14.95
CA GLU A 89 6.93 -16.21 -16.12
C GLU A 89 6.66 -15.41 -17.41
N ASN A 90 5.90 -14.32 -17.31
CA ASN A 90 5.48 -13.55 -18.48
C ASN A 90 6.54 -12.53 -18.92
N GLU A 91 7.38 -12.06 -18.01
CA GLU A 91 8.49 -11.15 -18.31
C GLU A 91 9.75 -11.88 -18.72
N LYS A 92 9.88 -13.17 -18.36
CA LYS A 92 11.12 -13.98 -18.48
C LYS A 92 12.27 -13.36 -17.70
N LEU A 93 11.97 -12.83 -16.53
CA LEU A 93 12.91 -12.07 -15.69
C LEU A 93 12.96 -12.68 -14.31
N LEU A 94 14.18 -12.89 -13.81
CA LEU A 94 14.45 -13.26 -12.43
C LEU A 94 15.01 -12.05 -11.70
N ARG A 95 14.37 -11.68 -10.59
CA ARG A 95 14.86 -10.65 -9.66
C ARG A 95 15.33 -11.33 -8.39
N VAL A 96 16.49 -10.95 -7.92
CA VAL A 96 17.09 -11.41 -6.66
C VAL A 96 17.32 -10.21 -5.79
N VAL A 97 16.57 -10.10 -4.71
CA VAL A 97 16.65 -8.98 -3.76
C VAL A 97 17.37 -9.45 -2.50
N CYS A 98 18.40 -8.75 -2.11
CA CYS A 98 19.08 -8.89 -0.82
C CYS A 98 18.59 -7.77 0.10
N ASP A 99 17.69 -8.09 1.02
CA ASP A 99 17.09 -7.15 1.97
C ASP A 99 17.68 -7.38 3.37
N PRO A 100 18.29 -6.39 4.00
CA PRO A 100 18.82 -6.52 5.37
C PRO A 100 17.70 -6.69 6.41
N ASN A 101 16.43 -6.46 6.04
CA ASN A 101 15.30 -6.67 6.92
C ASN A 101 15.07 -8.17 7.17
N VAL A 102 14.91 -8.52 8.45
CA VAL A 102 14.63 -9.89 8.92
C VAL A 102 13.16 -10.10 9.28
N ASN A 103 12.36 -9.04 9.28
CA ASN A 103 10.94 -9.12 9.59
C ASN A 103 10.19 -9.68 8.38
N ILE A 104 9.54 -10.80 8.56
CA ILE A 104 8.79 -11.49 7.52
C ILE A 104 7.31 -11.47 7.86
N PRO A 105 6.45 -11.01 6.93
CA PRO A 105 5.01 -11.07 7.11
C PRO A 105 4.51 -12.51 7.31
N SER A 106 3.43 -12.69 8.05
CA SER A 106 2.86 -14.03 8.32
C SER A 106 2.49 -14.75 7.04
N GLN A 107 2.98 -15.99 6.88
CA GLN A 107 2.73 -16.83 5.70
C GLN A 107 1.45 -17.68 5.81
N THR A 108 0.78 -17.64 6.96
CA THR A 108 -0.45 -18.39 7.20
C THR A 108 -1.51 -17.50 7.84
N PRO A 109 -2.80 -17.76 7.54
CA PRO A 109 -3.89 -17.07 8.23
C PRO A 109 -3.75 -17.25 9.74
N GLN A 110 -3.89 -16.14 10.46
CA GLN A 110 -3.91 -16.19 11.91
C GLN A 110 -5.35 -16.47 12.37
N PRO A 111 -5.58 -17.42 13.28
CA PRO A 111 -6.92 -17.67 13.79
C PRO A 111 -7.41 -16.43 14.55
N ILE A 112 -8.47 -15.82 14.04
CA ILE A 112 -9.14 -14.69 14.67
C ILE A 112 -10.47 -15.18 15.24
N ARG A 113 -10.75 -14.82 16.49
CA ARG A 113 -12.08 -14.98 17.03
C ARG A 113 -13.00 -13.92 16.40
N GLY A 114 -13.96 -14.36 15.61
CA GLY A 114 -14.95 -13.48 14.98
C GLY A 114 -15.86 -12.83 16.01
N GLU A 115 -15.62 -11.56 16.33
CA GLU A 115 -16.41 -10.75 17.26
C GLU A 115 -17.25 -9.71 16.53
N CYS A 116 -16.84 -9.33 15.29
CA CYS A 116 -17.55 -8.40 14.43
C CYS A 116 -17.38 -8.78 12.95
N PRO A 117 -18.21 -8.26 12.03
CA PRO A 117 -17.99 -8.41 10.60
C PRO A 117 -16.69 -7.71 10.16
N VAL A 118 -16.03 -8.25 9.14
CA VAL A 118 -14.96 -7.51 8.44
C VAL A 118 -15.60 -6.38 7.64
N ARG A 119 -15.04 -5.18 7.76
CA ARG A 119 -15.53 -4.00 7.04
C ARG A 119 -14.38 -3.24 6.41
N LEU A 120 -14.63 -2.64 5.25
CA LEU A 120 -13.74 -1.69 4.60
C LEU A 120 -14.44 -0.34 4.52
N TRP A 121 -13.69 0.72 4.80
CA TRP A 121 -14.11 2.10 4.56
C TRP A 121 -13.13 2.82 3.64
N GLN A 122 -13.66 3.51 2.61
CA GLN A 122 -13.00 4.69 2.09
C GLN A 122 -13.34 5.82 3.06
N PHE A 123 -12.38 6.22 3.88
CA PHE A 123 -12.57 7.28 4.86
C PHE A 123 -12.68 8.63 4.14
N GLU A 124 -13.61 9.45 4.58
CA GLU A 124 -13.78 10.80 4.08
C GLU A 124 -12.70 11.70 4.64
N VAL A 125 -11.57 11.84 3.92
CA VAL A 125 -10.50 12.78 4.29
C VAL A 125 -10.96 14.23 4.06
N ASP A 126 -10.39 15.16 4.80
CA ASP A 126 -10.71 16.57 4.64
C ASP A 126 -9.98 17.16 3.42
N HIS A 127 -10.76 17.51 2.42
CA HIS A 127 -10.30 18.12 1.17
C HIS A 127 -10.54 19.64 1.12
N SER A 128 -10.67 20.33 2.25
CA SER A 128 -10.99 21.76 2.24
C SER A 128 -9.86 22.65 1.72
N LEU A 129 -8.61 22.20 1.82
CA LEU A 129 -7.43 22.93 1.35
C LEU A 129 -6.77 22.30 0.13
N ILE A 130 -7.00 21.02 -0.11
CA ILE A 130 -6.37 20.26 -1.19
C ILE A 130 -7.32 19.17 -1.67
N ASP A 131 -7.23 18.78 -2.94
CA ASP A 131 -8.12 17.82 -3.59
C ASP A 131 -7.55 16.41 -3.70
N CYS A 132 -6.45 16.12 -3.02
CA CYS A 132 -5.82 14.80 -2.94
C CYS A 132 -5.71 14.34 -1.48
N GLY A 133 -5.19 13.14 -1.28
CA GLY A 133 -5.09 12.49 0.01
C GLY A 133 -6.11 11.36 0.15
N MET A 134 -5.68 10.26 0.72
CA MET A 134 -6.55 9.11 0.93
C MET A 134 -6.26 8.37 2.21
N CYS A 135 -7.29 7.72 2.73
CA CYS A 135 -7.17 6.77 3.81
C CYS A 135 -8.23 5.69 3.67
N TYR A 136 -7.80 4.43 3.67
CA TYR A 136 -8.72 3.30 3.73
C TYR A 136 -8.52 2.55 5.03
N ILE A 137 -9.62 2.19 5.68
CA ILE A 137 -9.60 1.52 6.98
C ILE A 137 -10.33 0.20 6.84
N VAL A 138 -9.67 -0.91 7.18
CA VAL A 138 -10.28 -2.23 7.23
C VAL A 138 -10.34 -2.67 8.67
N GLN A 139 -11.53 -2.96 9.19
CA GLN A 139 -11.70 -3.59 10.50
C GLN A 139 -11.71 -5.10 10.35
N LEU A 140 -10.79 -5.76 11.04
CA LEU A 140 -10.75 -7.22 11.17
C LEU A 140 -11.85 -7.68 12.13
N SER A 141 -12.18 -8.96 12.08
CA SER A 141 -13.27 -9.52 12.91
C SER A 141 -12.99 -9.58 14.43
N ASP A 142 -11.80 -9.17 14.86
CA ASP A 142 -11.40 -9.06 16.27
C ASP A 142 -11.23 -7.60 16.74
N PHE A 143 -11.79 -6.65 16.02
CA PHE A 143 -11.72 -5.20 16.22
C PHE A 143 -10.34 -4.57 15.97
N ARG A 144 -9.32 -5.32 15.54
CA ARG A 144 -8.08 -4.72 15.03
C ARG A 144 -8.34 -4.10 13.66
N PHE A 145 -7.40 -3.25 13.23
CA PHE A 145 -7.50 -2.56 11.95
C PHE A 145 -6.31 -2.90 11.04
N PHE A 146 -6.57 -2.88 9.75
CA PHE A 146 -5.56 -2.69 8.71
C PHE A 146 -5.85 -1.35 8.03
N VAL A 147 -4.85 -0.51 7.88
CA VAL A 147 -5.01 0.84 7.32
C VAL A 147 -4.13 0.99 6.09
N VAL A 148 -4.65 1.65 5.07
CA VAL A 148 -3.94 2.01 3.84
C VAL A 148 -3.82 3.51 3.77
N ASP A 149 -2.59 4.01 3.75
CA ASP A 149 -2.24 5.42 3.73
C ASP A 149 -2.83 6.24 4.89
N SER A 150 -2.66 7.56 4.93
CA SER A 150 -2.99 8.32 6.13
C SER A 150 -3.50 9.74 5.91
N ALA A 151 -3.97 10.09 4.70
CA ALA A 151 -4.41 11.44 4.32
C ALA A 151 -3.28 12.47 4.19
N HIS A 152 -3.64 13.67 3.70
CA HIS A 152 -2.72 14.74 3.30
C HIS A 152 -2.24 15.57 4.48
N VAL A 153 -1.01 16.09 4.39
CA VAL A 153 -0.44 17.02 5.38
C VAL A 153 -1.35 18.23 5.66
N TYR A 154 -2.03 18.75 4.64
CA TYR A 154 -2.95 19.89 4.76
C TYR A 154 -4.39 19.50 5.10
N SER A 155 -4.71 18.21 5.25
CA SER A 155 -6.02 17.80 5.75
C SER A 155 -6.19 18.20 7.20
N VAL A 156 -7.22 18.98 7.48
CA VAL A 156 -7.45 19.55 8.82
C VAL A 156 -7.95 18.47 9.76
N ASN A 157 -7.23 18.25 10.87
CA ASN A 157 -7.58 17.29 11.92
C ASN A 157 -7.78 15.82 11.48
N ASP A 158 -7.35 15.42 10.30
CA ASP A 158 -7.53 14.02 9.87
C ASP A 158 -6.77 13.03 10.76
N ASP A 159 -5.69 13.44 11.39
CA ASP A 159 -5.01 12.65 12.41
C ASP A 159 -5.92 12.32 13.60
N VAL A 160 -6.70 13.31 14.09
CA VAL A 160 -7.69 13.10 15.15
C VAL A 160 -8.88 12.27 14.62
N ARG A 161 -9.40 12.63 13.46
CA ARG A 161 -10.58 12.00 12.87
C ARG A 161 -10.37 10.52 12.56
N ILE A 162 -9.22 10.16 11.95
CA ILE A 162 -8.86 8.76 11.67
C ILE A 162 -8.73 7.97 12.98
N TYR A 163 -8.05 8.53 13.98
CA TYR A 163 -7.94 7.89 15.30
C TYR A 163 -9.31 7.69 15.95
N GLU A 164 -10.13 8.75 16.06
CA GLU A 164 -11.46 8.68 16.65
C GLU A 164 -12.41 7.75 15.90
N PHE A 165 -12.29 7.67 14.57
CA PHE A 165 -13.03 6.73 13.76
C PHE A 165 -12.76 5.28 14.17
N MET A 166 -11.49 4.92 14.34
CA MET A 166 -11.09 3.61 14.84
C MET A 166 -11.48 3.42 16.32
N ARG A 167 -11.31 4.47 17.15
CA ARG A 167 -11.63 4.42 18.58
C ARG A 167 -13.10 4.09 18.84
N ARG A 168 -14.02 4.73 18.12
CA ARG A 168 -15.47 4.50 18.21
C ARG A 168 -15.87 3.09 17.80
N ARG A 169 -15.05 2.42 16.98
CA ARG A 169 -15.27 1.05 16.47
C ARG A 169 -14.52 -0.02 17.26
N THR A 170 -13.80 0.39 18.29
CA THR A 170 -13.09 -0.50 19.21
C THR A 170 -13.86 -0.56 20.53
N PRO A 171 -14.03 -1.76 21.15
CA PRO A 171 -14.62 -1.85 22.49
C PRO A 171 -13.93 -0.91 23.49
N SER A 172 -14.71 -0.30 24.38
CA SER A 172 -14.22 0.75 25.29
C SER A 172 -13.14 0.28 26.27
N ASP A 173 -13.08 -1.02 26.54
CA ASP A 173 -12.13 -1.68 27.44
C ASP A 173 -10.82 -2.10 26.74
N ARG A 174 -10.68 -1.83 25.43
CA ARG A 174 -9.50 -2.21 24.63
C ARG A 174 -8.84 -0.97 24.02
N PRO A 175 -7.50 -0.97 23.86
CA PRO A 175 -6.81 0.06 23.05
C PRO A 175 -7.17 -0.08 21.56
N VAL A 176 -6.99 0.98 20.80
CA VAL A 176 -7.01 0.90 19.34
C VAL A 176 -5.77 0.12 18.89
N ARG A 177 -5.97 -0.96 18.14
CA ARG A 177 -4.88 -1.81 17.64
C ARG A 177 -4.93 -1.85 16.12
N VAL A 178 -3.82 -1.49 15.49
CA VAL A 178 -3.63 -1.57 14.04
C VAL A 178 -2.71 -2.75 13.76
N ALA A 179 -3.30 -3.83 13.24
CA ALA A 179 -2.58 -5.08 12.92
C ALA A 179 -1.58 -4.90 11.76
N GLY A 180 -1.84 -3.93 10.89
CA GLY A 180 -0.93 -3.51 9.85
C GLY A 180 -1.30 -2.13 9.31
N TRP A 181 -0.29 -1.29 9.09
CA TRP A 181 -0.45 -0.04 8.36
C TRP A 181 0.39 -0.10 7.09
N PHE A 182 -0.28 -0.05 5.95
CA PHE A 182 0.35 -0.10 4.65
C PHE A 182 0.46 1.31 4.06
N PHE A 183 1.63 1.61 3.50
CA PHE A 183 1.87 2.85 2.77
C PHE A 183 2.25 2.53 1.33
N SER A 184 1.51 3.11 0.40
CA SER A 184 1.69 2.86 -1.03
C SER A 184 3.00 3.46 -1.56
N HIS A 185 3.29 4.71 -1.21
CA HIS A 185 4.50 5.45 -1.58
C HIS A 185 4.74 6.64 -0.63
N GLY A 186 5.76 7.45 -0.90
CA GLY A 186 6.30 8.44 0.04
C GLY A 186 5.71 9.85 -0.02
N HIS A 187 4.66 10.14 -0.80
CA HIS A 187 4.06 11.46 -0.84
C HIS A 187 3.36 11.86 0.47
N SER A 188 3.32 13.15 0.74
CA SER A 188 2.76 13.73 1.96
C SER A 188 1.28 13.42 2.19
N ASP A 189 0.54 13.17 1.14
CA ASP A 189 -0.88 12.83 1.18
C ASP A 189 -1.15 11.33 1.42
N HIS A 190 -0.07 10.56 1.64
CA HIS A 190 -0.12 9.14 1.97
C HIS A 190 0.52 8.83 3.34
N VAL A 191 1.60 9.54 3.74
CA VAL A 191 2.41 9.14 4.91
C VAL A 191 2.32 10.08 6.11
N VAL A 192 2.05 11.38 5.93
CA VAL A 192 2.32 12.38 6.97
C VAL A 192 1.36 12.30 8.16
N LYS A 193 0.06 12.11 7.94
CA LYS A 193 -0.90 12.04 9.06
C LYS A 193 -0.67 10.87 10.01
N PHE A 194 -0.04 9.80 9.54
CA PHE A 194 0.40 8.71 10.41
C PHE A 194 1.35 9.20 11.51
N LEU A 195 2.31 10.06 11.17
CA LEU A 195 3.25 10.63 12.15
C LEU A 195 2.52 11.46 13.21
N ASP A 196 1.55 12.27 12.79
CA ASP A 196 0.73 13.07 13.70
C ASP A 196 -0.16 12.18 14.60
N ILE A 197 -0.75 11.12 14.05
CA ILE A 197 -1.55 10.15 14.83
C ILE A 197 -0.70 9.56 15.95
N LEU A 198 0.51 9.10 15.68
CA LEU A 198 1.39 8.52 16.68
C LEU A 198 1.94 9.54 17.67
N LYS A 199 2.15 10.77 17.22
CA LYS A 199 2.62 11.87 18.08
C LYS A 199 1.59 12.24 19.14
N PHE A 200 0.32 12.26 18.78
CA PHE A 200 -0.74 12.79 19.65
C PHE A 200 -1.57 11.70 20.35
N ASN A 201 -1.63 10.48 19.84
CA ASN A 201 -2.40 9.38 20.44
C ASN A 201 -1.47 8.29 20.99
N LYS A 202 -1.31 8.27 22.31
CA LYS A 202 -0.36 7.38 22.99
C LYS A 202 -0.92 5.99 23.30
N ASP A 203 -2.20 5.77 23.14
CA ASP A 203 -2.92 4.53 23.41
C ASP A 203 -3.18 3.68 22.16
N ILE A 204 -2.73 4.15 20.99
CA ILE A 204 -2.75 3.36 19.77
C ILE A 204 -1.59 2.37 19.74
N VAL A 205 -1.86 1.13 19.37
CA VAL A 205 -0.87 0.06 19.23
C VAL A 205 -0.73 -0.31 17.76
N ILE A 206 0.46 -0.09 17.18
CA ILE A 206 0.78 -0.49 15.81
C ILE A 206 1.54 -1.82 15.88
N GLU A 207 1.01 -2.87 15.24
CA GLU A 207 1.61 -4.22 15.24
C GLU A 207 2.59 -4.42 14.07
N GLY A 208 2.51 -3.59 13.02
CA GLY A 208 3.45 -3.61 11.91
C GLY A 208 3.20 -2.53 10.87
N LEU A 209 4.28 -2.08 10.22
CA LEU A 209 4.27 -1.19 9.08
C LEU A 209 4.67 -1.97 7.83
N TYR A 210 3.96 -1.77 6.74
CA TYR A 210 4.11 -2.51 5.49
C TYR A 210 4.32 -1.51 4.35
N TYR A 211 5.51 -1.45 3.78
CA TYR A 211 5.80 -0.54 2.67
C TYR A 211 7.08 -0.95 1.93
N ASN A 212 7.31 -0.35 0.76
CA ASN A 212 8.56 -0.36 0.04
C ASN A 212 8.71 1.00 -0.68
N ILE A 213 9.27 1.98 0.02
CA ILE A 213 9.46 3.35 -0.48
C ILE A 213 10.84 3.46 -1.09
N ALA A 214 10.90 3.91 -2.36
CA ALA A 214 12.14 4.08 -3.08
C ALA A 214 13.05 5.15 -2.44
N PRO A 215 14.39 5.02 -2.58
CA PRO A 215 15.32 6.04 -2.17
C PRO A 215 15.03 7.40 -2.84
N THR A 216 15.20 8.47 -2.09
CA THR A 216 14.88 9.83 -2.55
C THR A 216 15.76 10.32 -3.69
N ASP A 217 16.97 9.79 -3.84
CA ASP A 217 17.92 10.12 -4.90
C ASP A 217 17.64 9.41 -6.24
N HIS A 218 16.67 8.51 -6.29
CA HIS A 218 16.30 7.80 -7.52
C HIS A 218 15.29 8.55 -8.38
N TYR A 219 14.70 9.63 -7.85
CA TYR A 219 13.75 10.43 -8.63
C TYR A 219 14.48 11.40 -9.55
N SER A 220 14.04 11.51 -10.79
CA SER A 220 14.46 12.57 -11.67
C SER A 220 14.03 13.91 -11.06
N ALA A 221 14.89 14.94 -11.15
CA ALA A 221 14.62 16.24 -10.54
C ALA A 221 13.30 16.85 -11.03
N CYS A 222 12.24 16.57 -10.31
CA CYS A 222 10.94 17.17 -10.49
C CYS A 222 10.80 18.27 -9.43
N THR A 223 10.75 19.52 -9.85
CA THR A 223 10.82 20.67 -8.93
C THR A 223 9.64 20.77 -7.95
N TRP A 224 8.49 20.17 -8.28
CA TRP A 224 7.34 20.15 -7.39
C TRP A 224 7.44 19.05 -6.32
N ASP A 225 8.30 18.06 -6.51
CA ASP A 225 8.55 16.98 -5.54
C ASP A 225 9.61 17.34 -4.48
N GLU A 226 10.29 18.50 -4.57
CA GLU A 226 11.33 18.87 -3.59
C GLU A 226 10.79 18.93 -2.15
N SER A 227 9.58 19.39 -1.95
CA SER A 227 8.92 19.41 -0.63
C SER A 227 8.51 18.01 -0.18
N GLU A 228 8.19 17.12 -1.10
CA GLU A 228 7.75 15.76 -0.83
C GLU A 228 8.93 14.87 -0.39
N ILE A 229 10.13 15.10 -0.92
CA ILE A 229 11.36 14.43 -0.49
C ILE A 229 11.55 14.53 1.02
N HIS A 230 11.38 15.73 1.58
CA HIS A 230 11.50 15.96 3.02
C HIS A 230 10.49 15.12 3.82
N HIS A 231 9.24 15.04 3.38
CA HIS A 231 8.22 14.25 4.05
C HIS A 231 8.50 12.74 4.00
N ALA A 232 8.97 12.25 2.85
CA ALA A 232 9.37 10.85 2.71
C ALA A 232 10.58 10.52 3.61
N GLU A 233 11.58 11.40 3.68
CA GLU A 233 12.74 11.23 4.55
C GLU A 233 12.37 11.25 6.03
N GLU A 234 11.50 12.18 6.46
CA GLU A 234 11.00 12.24 7.84
C GLU A 234 10.24 10.95 8.21
N PHE A 235 9.39 10.46 7.30
CA PHE A 235 8.68 9.20 7.50
C PHE A 235 9.64 8.01 7.62
N LEU A 236 10.61 7.89 6.72
CA LEU A 236 11.59 6.79 6.74
C LEU A 236 12.47 6.86 7.99
N GLU A 237 12.99 8.02 8.35
CA GLU A 237 13.79 8.21 9.58
C GLU A 237 12.97 7.82 10.82
N PHE A 238 11.73 8.26 10.90
CA PHE A 238 10.85 7.94 12.01
C PHE A 238 10.58 6.43 12.12
N THR A 239 10.27 5.77 11.02
CA THR A 239 9.87 4.35 11.02
C THR A 239 11.05 3.42 11.25
N TYR A 240 12.20 3.67 10.62
CA TYR A 240 13.42 2.89 10.84
C TYR A 240 14.08 3.14 12.20
N GLY A 241 13.87 4.31 12.80
CA GLY A 241 14.32 4.63 14.15
C GLY A 241 13.55 3.93 15.28
N ARG A 242 12.43 3.26 14.94
CA ARG A 242 11.50 2.65 15.91
C ARG A 242 11.73 1.16 16.04
N ALA A 243 12.44 0.74 17.10
CA ALA A 243 12.62 -0.69 17.42
C ALA A 243 11.35 -1.37 17.97
N ASP A 244 10.35 -0.58 18.40
CA ASP A 244 9.10 -1.05 19.00
C ASP A 244 8.00 -1.39 17.98
N ILE A 245 8.15 -0.95 16.71
CA ILE A 245 7.20 -1.22 15.63
C ILE A 245 7.94 -1.96 14.51
N PRO A 246 7.60 -3.23 14.23
CA PRO A 246 8.25 -3.95 13.14
C PRO A 246 7.88 -3.35 11.78
N VAL A 247 8.88 -3.15 10.93
CA VAL A 247 8.72 -2.77 9.53
C VAL A 247 8.85 -4.03 8.68
N TYR A 248 7.96 -4.21 7.74
CA TYR A 248 7.95 -5.28 6.75
C TYR A 248 8.15 -4.66 5.37
N THR A 249 9.33 -4.88 4.77
CA THR A 249 9.59 -4.47 3.40
C THR A 249 8.81 -5.37 2.44
N LEU A 250 8.08 -4.76 1.52
CA LEU A 250 7.24 -5.48 0.56
C LEU A 250 7.96 -5.64 -0.78
N HIS A 251 7.97 -6.88 -1.30
CA HIS A 251 8.54 -7.21 -2.61
C HIS A 251 7.49 -7.89 -3.49
N ALA A 252 7.49 -7.62 -4.79
CA ALA A 252 6.55 -8.24 -5.72
C ALA A 252 6.61 -9.78 -5.66
N GLY A 253 5.45 -10.42 -5.71
CA GLY A 253 5.30 -11.86 -5.56
C GLY A 253 5.14 -12.34 -4.12
N GLN A 254 5.30 -11.49 -3.12
CA GLN A 254 4.95 -11.85 -1.74
C GLN A 254 3.43 -12.05 -1.60
N ARG A 255 3.09 -13.08 -0.84
CA ARG A 255 1.75 -13.36 -0.36
C ARG A 255 1.81 -13.55 1.14
N PHE A 256 0.97 -12.82 1.88
CA PHE A 256 1.01 -12.84 3.34
C PHE A 256 -0.37 -12.62 3.95
N PHE A 257 -0.45 -12.77 5.27
CA PHE A 257 -1.70 -12.65 6.02
C PHE A 257 -1.59 -11.66 7.17
N ILE A 258 -2.63 -10.85 7.35
CA ILE A 258 -2.87 -10.05 8.54
C ILE A 258 -4.21 -10.51 9.11
N GLY A 259 -4.16 -11.22 10.22
CA GLY A 259 -5.34 -11.92 10.70
C GLY A 259 -5.82 -12.98 9.70
N ASN A 260 -7.05 -12.84 9.24
CA ASN A 260 -7.67 -13.70 8.21
C ASN A 260 -7.72 -13.02 6.82
N LEU A 261 -7.19 -11.83 6.68
CA LEU A 261 -7.05 -11.16 5.39
C LEU A 261 -5.78 -11.65 4.70
N GLU A 262 -5.89 -11.92 3.41
CA GLU A 262 -4.76 -12.29 2.56
C GLU A 262 -4.35 -11.10 1.70
N PHE A 263 -3.04 -10.93 1.51
CA PHE A 263 -2.47 -9.87 0.69
C PHE A 263 -1.50 -10.45 -0.34
N CYS A 264 -1.55 -9.91 -1.55
CA CYS A 264 -0.58 -10.20 -2.61
C CYS A 264 0.05 -8.89 -3.08
N VAL A 265 1.38 -8.82 -3.12
CA VAL A 265 2.13 -7.69 -3.67
C VAL A 265 2.31 -7.91 -5.16
N LEU A 266 1.75 -7.01 -5.98
CA LEU A 266 1.71 -7.14 -7.43
C LEU A 266 2.84 -6.40 -8.13
N CYS A 267 3.23 -5.24 -7.61
CA CYS A 267 4.26 -4.36 -8.15
C CYS A 267 4.85 -3.49 -7.04
N THR A 268 6.12 -3.15 -7.17
CA THR A 268 6.83 -2.18 -6.34
C THR A 268 7.74 -1.35 -7.23
N HIS A 269 8.37 -0.30 -6.69
CA HIS A 269 9.35 0.50 -7.44
C HIS A 269 10.52 -0.32 -8.02
N GLU A 270 10.87 -1.44 -7.39
CA GLU A 270 11.90 -2.37 -7.87
C GLU A 270 11.60 -2.92 -9.26
N ASP A 271 10.32 -3.05 -9.57
CA ASP A 271 9.85 -3.58 -10.85
C ASP A 271 9.89 -2.54 -11.97
N VAL A 272 9.82 -1.27 -11.62
CA VAL A 272 9.86 -0.15 -12.57
C VAL A 272 11.28 0.01 -13.14
N TYR A 273 12.31 -0.23 -12.31
CA TYR A 273 13.69 -0.15 -12.78
C TYR A 273 13.97 -1.19 -13.90
N PRO A 274 14.69 -0.84 -15.01
CA PRO A 274 15.54 0.34 -15.18
C PRO A 274 14.85 1.61 -15.73
N ALA A 275 13.53 1.66 -15.85
CA ALA A 275 12.86 2.92 -16.13
C ALA A 275 13.09 3.90 -14.97
N SER A 276 13.27 5.17 -15.29
CA SER A 276 13.42 6.20 -14.27
C SER A 276 12.10 6.46 -13.56
N LEU A 277 12.15 6.68 -12.26
CA LEU A 277 11.05 7.23 -11.50
C LEU A 277 11.00 8.74 -11.78
N GLU A 278 9.88 9.23 -12.33
CA GLU A 278 9.72 10.67 -12.62
C GLU A 278 9.31 11.42 -11.35
N ASN A 279 8.54 10.76 -10.49
CA ASN A 279 8.07 11.27 -9.21
C ASN A 279 7.76 10.10 -8.25
N TYR A 280 7.35 10.39 -7.01
CA TYR A 280 7.03 9.37 -6.01
C TYR A 280 5.85 8.48 -6.41
N ASN A 281 4.91 8.95 -7.21
CA ASN A 281 3.78 8.15 -7.69
C ASN A 281 4.26 6.90 -8.44
N ASP A 282 5.31 7.03 -9.26
CA ASP A 282 5.90 5.92 -10.04
C ASP A 282 6.57 4.86 -9.15
N SER A 283 6.63 5.07 -7.83
CA SER A 283 7.15 4.11 -6.86
C SER A 283 6.06 3.40 -6.07
N SER A 284 4.79 3.56 -6.46
CA SER A 284 3.68 2.98 -5.71
C SER A 284 3.74 1.47 -5.60
N THR A 285 3.63 0.97 -4.39
CA THR A 285 3.43 -0.46 -4.13
C THR A 285 1.97 -0.82 -4.37
N VAL A 286 1.73 -1.71 -5.33
CA VAL A 286 0.38 -2.18 -5.69
C VAL A 286 0.08 -3.47 -4.95
N ILE A 287 -1.00 -3.48 -4.18
CA ILE A 287 -1.44 -4.68 -3.44
C ILE A 287 -2.87 -5.10 -3.80
N MET A 288 -3.09 -6.42 -3.77
CA MET A 288 -4.42 -7.02 -3.79
C MET A 288 -4.71 -7.60 -2.41
N MET A 289 -5.82 -7.19 -1.79
CA MET A 289 -6.33 -7.73 -0.54
C MET A 289 -7.51 -8.67 -0.81
N TYR A 290 -7.55 -9.78 -0.08
CA TYR A 290 -8.67 -10.71 -0.11
C TYR A 290 -9.30 -10.86 1.28
N ALA A 291 -10.62 -10.73 1.34
CA ALA A 291 -11.44 -11.03 2.52
C ALA A 291 -12.34 -12.23 2.19
N GLY A 292 -11.81 -13.43 2.33
CA GLY A 292 -12.43 -14.65 1.81
C GLY A 292 -12.36 -14.71 0.28
N GLU A 293 -13.52 -14.71 -0.38
CA GLU A 293 -13.61 -14.73 -1.85
C GLU A 293 -13.64 -13.31 -2.47
N ASP A 294 -13.88 -12.30 -1.66
CA ASP A 294 -13.98 -10.92 -2.12
C ASP A 294 -12.61 -10.25 -2.20
N SER A 295 -12.39 -9.39 -3.19
CA SER A 295 -11.10 -8.79 -3.49
C SER A 295 -11.14 -7.27 -3.61
N VAL A 296 -10.09 -6.62 -3.12
CA VAL A 296 -9.89 -5.17 -3.18
C VAL A 296 -8.48 -4.89 -3.70
N CYS A 297 -8.38 -4.06 -4.74
CA CYS A 297 -7.10 -3.60 -5.26
C CYS A 297 -6.79 -2.19 -4.77
N PHE A 298 -5.60 -2.01 -4.19
CA PHE A 298 -5.04 -0.73 -3.78
C PHE A 298 -3.79 -0.45 -4.61
N PRO A 299 -3.88 0.29 -5.70
CA PRO A 299 -2.75 0.64 -6.55
C PRO A 299 -1.93 1.84 -6.04
N GLY A 300 -2.35 2.52 -4.97
CA GLY A 300 -1.76 3.80 -4.63
C GLY A 300 -1.94 4.81 -5.76
N ASP A 301 -0.86 5.46 -6.14
CA ASP A 301 -0.85 6.44 -7.23
C ASP A 301 -0.11 5.94 -8.48
N ALA A 302 -0.01 4.61 -8.60
CA ALA A 302 0.67 3.92 -9.70
C ALA A 302 0.30 4.50 -11.08
N GLY A 303 1.31 4.63 -11.93
CA GLY A 303 1.23 5.29 -13.22
C GLY A 303 1.35 4.37 -14.44
N GLY A 304 1.87 4.94 -15.54
CA GLY A 304 1.94 4.28 -16.83
C GLY A 304 2.91 3.09 -16.88
N GLU A 305 4.06 3.19 -16.20
CA GLU A 305 5.04 2.10 -16.19
C GLU A 305 4.55 0.91 -15.38
N GLU A 306 3.95 1.14 -14.21
CA GLU A 306 3.33 0.08 -13.41
C GLU A 306 2.16 -0.56 -14.18
N SER A 307 1.35 0.23 -14.92
CA SER A 307 0.33 -0.34 -15.81
C SER A 307 0.91 -1.35 -16.77
N ARG A 308 1.98 -0.97 -17.49
CA ARG A 308 2.66 -1.82 -18.47
C ARG A 308 3.20 -3.11 -17.84
N ILE A 309 3.77 -2.99 -16.65
CA ILE A 309 4.30 -4.14 -15.89
C ILE A 309 3.15 -5.05 -15.46
N LEU A 310 2.13 -4.51 -14.82
CA LEU A 310 0.97 -5.24 -14.32
C LEU A 310 0.21 -5.95 -15.44
N GLU A 311 -0.01 -5.27 -16.57
CA GLU A 311 -0.68 -5.84 -17.73
C GLU A 311 0.13 -6.95 -18.41
N LYS A 312 1.47 -6.86 -18.39
CA LYS A 312 2.34 -7.91 -18.90
C LYS A 312 2.40 -9.11 -17.95
N ARG A 313 2.47 -8.88 -16.65
CA ARG A 313 2.54 -9.92 -15.61
C ARG A 313 1.27 -10.72 -15.48
N PHE A 314 0.17 -10.00 -15.36
CA PHE A 314 -1.11 -10.56 -14.94
C PHE A 314 -2.15 -10.47 -16.06
N ASN A 315 -3.05 -11.43 -16.07
CA ASN A 315 -4.18 -11.43 -16.98
C ASN A 315 -5.49 -11.35 -16.17
N THR A 316 -6.09 -12.47 -15.87
CA THR A 316 -7.34 -12.53 -15.10
C THR A 316 -7.14 -12.25 -13.61
N PHE A 317 -5.91 -12.32 -13.12
CA PHE A 317 -5.57 -12.06 -11.72
C PHE A 317 -5.79 -10.61 -11.30
N LEU A 318 -5.81 -9.66 -12.26
CA LEU A 318 -6.13 -8.26 -11.97
C LEU A 318 -7.60 -8.01 -11.63
N LYS A 319 -8.49 -8.99 -11.89
CA LYS A 319 -9.91 -8.86 -11.59
C LYS A 319 -10.14 -8.72 -10.09
N CYS A 320 -10.92 -7.70 -9.71
CA CYS A 320 -11.27 -7.43 -8.32
C CYS A 320 -12.71 -6.95 -8.17
N ASP A 321 -13.23 -6.97 -6.95
CA ASP A 321 -14.60 -6.51 -6.65
C ASP A 321 -14.63 -5.00 -6.38
N ILE A 322 -13.63 -4.50 -5.68
CA ILE A 322 -13.48 -3.09 -5.33
C ILE A 322 -12.11 -2.60 -5.81
N MET A 323 -12.06 -1.42 -6.40
CA MET A 323 -10.85 -0.79 -6.92
C MET A 323 -10.72 0.64 -6.38
N GLN A 324 -9.61 0.96 -5.73
CA GLN A 324 -9.18 2.33 -5.56
C GLN A 324 -8.73 2.87 -6.92
N MET A 325 -9.19 4.05 -7.31
CA MET A 325 -8.70 4.71 -8.51
C MET A 325 -7.31 5.29 -8.25
N ALA A 326 -6.34 4.84 -9.04
CA ALA A 326 -4.96 5.28 -8.89
C ALA A 326 -4.82 6.80 -9.03
N HIS A 327 -3.89 7.37 -8.28
CA HIS A 327 -3.54 8.78 -8.33
C HIS A 327 -4.78 9.70 -8.24
N HIS A 328 -5.67 9.40 -7.29
CA HIS A 328 -6.90 10.17 -7.01
C HIS A 328 -7.84 10.34 -8.22
N GLY A 329 -7.64 9.58 -9.30
CA GLY A 329 -8.34 9.73 -10.57
C GLY A 329 -7.70 10.73 -11.52
N HIS A 330 -6.46 11.16 -11.26
CA HIS A 330 -5.62 11.88 -12.24
C HIS A 330 -5.05 10.94 -13.31
N PHE A 331 -3.96 11.32 -13.96
CA PHE A 331 -3.20 10.40 -14.83
C PHE A 331 -2.56 9.30 -13.94
N GLY A 332 -3.03 8.12 -14.04
CA GLY A 332 -2.60 6.96 -13.26
C GLY A 332 -2.53 5.73 -14.15
N LEU A 333 -3.07 4.63 -13.65
CA LEU A 333 -3.12 3.37 -14.40
C LEU A 333 -3.92 3.49 -15.69
N SER A 334 -3.60 2.65 -16.68
CA SER A 334 -4.18 2.66 -18.02
C SER A 334 -5.65 2.24 -18.05
N ALA A 335 -6.35 2.61 -19.13
CA ALA A 335 -7.70 2.12 -19.40
C ALA A 335 -7.77 0.60 -19.54
N GLU A 336 -6.73 -0.03 -20.11
CA GLU A 336 -6.64 -1.50 -20.24
C GLU A 336 -6.52 -2.19 -18.89
N PHE A 337 -5.77 -1.61 -17.95
CA PHE A 337 -5.70 -2.11 -16.58
C PHE A 337 -7.10 -2.16 -15.94
N TYR A 338 -7.85 -1.06 -15.97
CA TYR A 338 -9.21 -1.02 -15.40
C TYR A 338 -10.19 -1.91 -16.14
N ARG A 339 -10.02 -2.10 -17.44
CA ARG A 339 -10.83 -3.05 -18.21
C ARG A 339 -10.61 -4.50 -17.74
N ARG A 340 -9.37 -4.87 -17.40
CA ARG A 340 -9.06 -6.21 -16.86
C ARG A 340 -9.50 -6.36 -15.40
N ALA A 341 -9.33 -5.32 -14.61
CA ALA A 341 -9.78 -5.28 -13.22
C ALA A 341 -11.29 -5.46 -13.11
N ALA A 342 -12.05 -4.88 -14.02
CA ALA A 342 -13.50 -5.01 -14.15
C ALA A 342 -14.24 -4.91 -12.80
N ALA A 343 -13.82 -3.96 -11.95
CA ALA A 343 -14.31 -3.81 -10.60
C ALA A 343 -15.79 -3.44 -10.56
N ARG A 344 -16.52 -4.01 -9.59
CA ARG A 344 -17.94 -3.70 -9.37
C ARG A 344 -18.14 -2.36 -8.67
N ALA A 345 -17.19 -1.96 -7.82
CA ALA A 345 -17.15 -0.64 -7.21
C ALA A 345 -15.81 0.02 -7.45
N VAL A 346 -15.82 1.30 -7.82
CA VAL A 346 -14.63 2.13 -7.95
C VAL A 346 -14.69 3.30 -6.98
N LEU A 347 -13.55 3.55 -6.33
CA LEU A 347 -13.39 4.52 -5.25
C LEU A 347 -12.44 5.62 -5.71
N PHE A 348 -12.94 6.85 -5.85
CA PHE A 348 -12.16 8.03 -6.20
C PHE A 348 -11.80 8.80 -4.92
N PRO A 349 -10.53 8.73 -4.46
CA PRO A 349 -10.09 9.44 -3.28
C PRO A 349 -9.79 10.92 -3.58
N THR A 350 -10.81 11.68 -3.94
CA THR A 350 -10.70 13.09 -4.38
C THR A 350 -11.98 13.86 -4.10
N THR A 351 -11.98 15.14 -4.46
CA THR A 351 -13.19 15.98 -4.39
C THR A 351 -14.10 15.75 -5.59
N LYS A 352 -15.40 16.04 -5.41
CA LYS A 352 -16.36 16.02 -6.52
C LYS A 352 -15.99 17.01 -7.64
N ILE A 353 -15.45 18.17 -7.27
CA ILE A 353 -15.00 19.19 -8.23
C ILE A 353 -13.89 18.62 -9.11
N LYS A 354 -12.86 18.06 -8.47
CA LYS A 354 -11.73 17.46 -9.19
C LYS A 354 -12.15 16.27 -10.03
N TYR A 355 -12.99 15.41 -9.48
CA TYR A 355 -13.58 14.31 -10.25
C TYR A 355 -14.26 14.81 -11.54
N ASP A 356 -15.10 15.85 -11.47
CA ASP A 356 -15.80 16.40 -12.63
C ASP A 356 -14.85 17.04 -13.65
N GLU A 357 -13.72 17.60 -13.21
CA GLU A 357 -12.68 18.15 -14.08
C GLU A 357 -11.87 17.06 -14.80
N GLU A 358 -11.46 16.00 -14.08
CA GLU A 358 -10.54 14.96 -14.57
C GLU A 358 -11.28 13.83 -15.31
N PHE A 359 -12.51 13.52 -14.90
CA PHE A 359 -13.29 12.44 -15.51
C PHE A 359 -13.42 12.55 -17.04
N PRO A 360 -13.71 13.72 -17.63
CA PRO A 360 -13.78 13.85 -19.09
C PRO A 360 -12.41 13.72 -19.78
N ARG A 361 -11.32 14.04 -19.08
CA ARG A 361 -9.97 14.07 -19.65
C ARG A 361 -9.38 12.68 -19.83
N TYR A 362 -9.60 11.78 -18.86
CA TYR A 362 -8.95 10.47 -18.84
C TYR A 362 -9.90 9.35 -19.27
N GLU A 363 -9.49 8.60 -20.31
CA GLU A 363 -10.22 7.42 -20.78
C GLU A 363 -10.32 6.36 -19.67
N ALA A 364 -9.27 6.20 -18.89
CA ALA A 364 -9.19 5.27 -17.77
C ALA A 364 -10.35 5.47 -16.78
N ASN A 365 -10.62 6.73 -16.38
CA ASN A 365 -11.69 7.06 -15.46
C ASN A 365 -13.07 6.73 -16.04
N ARG A 366 -13.28 7.11 -17.33
CA ARG A 366 -14.56 6.84 -18.03
C ARG A 366 -14.83 5.34 -18.15
N LEU A 367 -13.79 4.59 -18.47
CA LEU A 367 -13.90 3.14 -18.63
C LEU A 367 -14.13 2.45 -17.28
N ALA A 368 -13.38 2.80 -16.25
CA ALA A 368 -13.56 2.27 -14.90
C ALA A 368 -15.01 2.50 -14.41
N ALA A 369 -15.51 3.73 -14.54
CA ALA A 369 -16.87 4.08 -14.16
C ALA A 369 -17.95 3.40 -15.03
N ALA A 370 -17.68 3.18 -16.31
CA ALA A 370 -18.64 2.51 -17.20
C ALA A 370 -18.77 1.00 -16.92
N VAL A 371 -17.73 0.37 -16.42
CA VAL A 371 -17.72 -1.06 -16.05
C VAL A 371 -18.30 -1.26 -14.65
N ALA A 372 -18.05 -0.33 -13.74
CA ALA A 372 -18.47 -0.44 -12.35
C ALA A 372 -20.00 -0.28 -12.18
N LYS A 373 -20.57 -1.06 -11.25
CA LYS A 373 -21.95 -0.86 -10.78
C LYS A 373 -22.07 0.38 -9.89
N HIS A 374 -21.02 0.68 -9.13
CA HIS A 374 -20.98 1.78 -8.18
C HIS A 374 -19.72 2.62 -8.34
N VAL A 375 -19.89 3.93 -8.29
CA VAL A 375 -18.81 4.93 -8.28
C VAL A 375 -18.96 5.76 -7.03
N PHE A 376 -17.92 5.85 -6.21
CA PHE A 376 -17.91 6.62 -4.99
C PHE A 376 -16.76 7.63 -5.01
N ILE A 377 -17.05 8.85 -4.57
CA ILE A 377 -16.10 9.96 -4.48
C ILE A 377 -15.92 10.30 -3.01
N ALA A 378 -14.67 10.42 -2.54
CA ALA A 378 -14.37 10.57 -1.12
C ALA A 378 -15.05 11.80 -0.48
N SER A 379 -15.17 12.91 -1.23
CA SER A 379 -15.84 14.11 -0.71
C SER A 379 -17.36 14.01 -0.59
N ASP A 380 -17.98 12.95 -1.11
CA ASP A 380 -19.42 12.72 -0.94
C ASP A 380 -19.74 12.10 0.43
N GLY A 381 -18.73 11.58 1.14
CA GLY A 381 -18.84 10.94 2.45
C GLY A 381 -18.01 9.68 2.58
N THR A 382 -17.98 9.14 3.79
CA THR A 382 -17.36 7.85 4.08
C THR A 382 -18.16 6.72 3.48
N VAL A 383 -17.50 5.84 2.75
CA VAL A 383 -18.14 4.66 2.12
C VAL A 383 -17.79 3.41 2.91
N GLU A 384 -18.79 2.65 3.35
CA GLU A 384 -18.62 1.41 4.10
C GLU A 384 -19.06 0.19 3.29
N PHE A 385 -18.19 -0.80 3.20
CA PHE A 385 -18.46 -2.15 2.68
C PHE A 385 -18.38 -3.17 3.82
N THR A 386 -19.28 -4.13 3.84
CA THR A 386 -19.26 -5.25 4.78
C THR A 386 -19.01 -6.55 4.03
N PHE A 387 -18.00 -7.32 4.46
CA PHE A 387 -17.69 -8.62 3.87
C PHE A 387 -18.43 -9.77 4.58
N PRO A 388 -18.89 -10.80 3.84
CA PRO A 388 -18.77 -10.94 2.39
C PRO A 388 -19.66 -9.96 1.63
N LEU A 389 -19.17 -9.53 0.44
CA LEU A 389 -19.86 -8.52 -0.39
C LEU A 389 -21.14 -9.02 -1.02
N LYS A 390 -21.26 -10.33 -1.23
CA LYS A 390 -22.44 -10.93 -1.83
C LYS A 390 -23.69 -10.64 -0.98
N ASP A 391 -24.69 -10.02 -1.60
CA ASP A 391 -25.95 -9.61 -0.97
C ASP A 391 -25.78 -8.59 0.19
N SER A 392 -24.61 -7.96 0.27
CA SER A 392 -24.34 -6.91 1.26
C SER A 392 -24.91 -5.55 0.82
N THR A 393 -25.00 -4.64 1.77
CA THR A 393 -25.28 -3.23 1.52
C THR A 393 -24.00 -2.41 1.61
N VAL A 394 -23.90 -1.39 0.75
CA VAL A 394 -22.87 -0.35 0.81
C VAL A 394 -23.51 0.89 1.38
N ARG A 395 -22.88 1.46 2.41
CA ARG A 395 -23.35 2.69 3.05
C ARG A 395 -22.45 3.85 2.66
N LEU A 396 -23.03 4.97 2.29
CA LEU A 396 -22.37 6.25 2.09
C LEU A 396 -22.95 7.23 3.10
N TYR A 397 -22.14 7.77 3.97
CA TYR A 397 -22.58 8.68 5.04
C TYR A 397 -21.50 9.71 5.36
N PRO A 398 -21.90 10.91 5.85
CA PRO A 398 -20.92 11.90 6.31
C PRO A 398 -20.11 11.35 7.49
N ASP A 399 -18.87 11.76 7.60
CA ASP A 399 -18.04 11.35 8.73
C ASP A 399 -18.62 11.85 10.06
N GLU A 400 -18.98 10.91 10.91
CA GLU A 400 -19.59 11.12 12.22
C GLU A 400 -18.59 11.61 13.31
N THR A 401 -17.30 11.63 12.99
CA THR A 401 -16.26 12.07 13.94
C THR A 401 -16.06 13.59 13.93
N PHE A 402 -16.74 14.30 13.05
CA PHE A 402 -16.57 15.74 12.82
C PHE A 402 -17.40 16.63 13.80
N GLU A 403 -17.79 16.12 14.94
CA GLU A 403 -18.70 16.85 15.86
C GLU A 403 -18.01 17.98 16.65
N ASN A 404 -16.67 17.99 16.77
CA ASN A 404 -15.93 18.95 17.62
C ASN A 404 -14.83 19.68 16.86
N PHE A 405 -15.17 20.82 16.29
CA PHE A 405 -14.19 21.73 15.65
C PHE A 405 -13.41 22.63 16.64
N ASP A 406 -13.75 22.64 17.92
CA ASP A 406 -13.09 23.49 18.92
C ASP A 406 -11.62 23.16 19.16
N GLY A 407 -11.17 21.99 18.68
CA GLY A 407 -9.80 21.47 18.79
C GLY A 407 -8.98 21.54 17.52
N ILE A 408 -9.37 22.28 16.46
CA ILE A 408 -8.57 22.40 15.24
C ILE A 408 -7.19 22.94 15.58
N ARG A 409 -6.17 22.10 15.35
CA ARG A 409 -4.77 22.45 15.62
C ARG A 409 -4.17 23.19 14.43
N ALA A 410 -3.26 24.14 14.75
CA ALA A 410 -2.40 24.71 13.73
C ALA A 410 -1.50 23.60 13.16
N LEU A 411 -1.55 23.40 11.86
CA LEU A 411 -0.72 22.44 11.15
C LEU A 411 0.38 23.19 10.40
N TRP A 412 1.61 22.76 10.54
CA TRP A 412 2.76 23.29 9.78
C TRP A 412 2.88 24.82 9.77
N GLY A 413 2.53 25.48 10.90
CA GLY A 413 2.57 26.94 11.02
C GLY A 413 1.37 27.68 10.44
N TYR A 414 0.35 26.96 9.94
CA TYR A 414 -0.95 27.57 9.58
C TYR A 414 -1.78 27.80 10.82
N ASP A 415 -2.10 29.07 11.09
CA ASP A 415 -3.08 29.46 12.11
C ASP A 415 -4.42 29.68 11.40
N TYR A 416 -5.32 28.72 11.51
CA TYR A 416 -6.63 28.79 10.86
C TYR A 416 -7.51 29.85 11.54
N SER A 417 -7.97 30.83 10.76
CA SER A 417 -8.88 31.87 11.27
C SER A 417 -10.20 31.25 11.75
N GLU A 418 -10.86 31.89 12.69
CA GLU A 418 -12.17 31.47 13.19
C GLU A 418 -13.24 31.48 12.08
N ASP A 419 -13.07 32.32 11.06
CA ASP A 419 -13.94 32.34 9.89
C ASP A 419 -13.75 31.09 9.03
N PHE A 420 -12.51 30.64 8.83
CA PHE A 420 -12.21 29.39 8.14
C PHE A 420 -12.79 28.19 8.89
N LYS A 421 -12.58 28.09 10.20
CA LYS A 421 -13.14 27.03 11.04
C LYS A 421 -14.66 26.97 10.98
N ARG A 422 -15.34 28.14 10.97
CA ARG A 422 -16.80 28.20 10.80
C ARG A 422 -17.26 27.75 9.44
N ASP A 423 -16.56 28.14 8.36
CA ASP A 423 -16.91 27.71 7.01
C ASP A 423 -16.70 26.21 6.83
N LEU A 424 -15.61 25.69 7.37
CA LEU A 424 -15.33 24.25 7.39
C LEU A 424 -16.46 23.49 8.09
N LYS A 425 -16.82 23.90 9.31
CA LYS A 425 -17.94 23.30 10.05
C LYS A 425 -19.24 23.35 9.26
N ARG A 426 -19.56 24.49 8.65
CA ARG A 426 -20.77 24.64 7.84
C ARG A 426 -20.78 23.65 6.67
N ARG A 427 -19.67 23.47 5.95
CA ARG A 427 -19.54 22.50 4.84
C ARG A 427 -19.82 21.07 5.31
N PHE A 428 -19.39 20.72 6.51
CA PHE A 428 -19.67 19.41 7.10
C PHE A 428 -21.14 19.28 7.57
N ASP A 429 -21.73 20.33 8.12
CA ASP A 429 -23.13 20.33 8.58
C ASP A 429 -24.14 20.27 7.39
N GLU A 430 -23.77 20.78 6.23
CA GLU A 430 -24.61 20.81 5.00
C GLU A 430 -24.61 19.48 4.21
N ARG A 431 -23.96 18.45 4.70
CA ARG A 431 -23.80 17.18 3.99
C ARG A 431 -25.09 16.40 3.85
N GLN A 432 -25.06 15.55 2.82
CA GLN A 432 -26.20 14.73 2.46
C GLN A 432 -26.50 13.65 3.51
N ALA A 433 -27.78 13.32 3.68
CA ALA A 433 -28.19 12.18 4.48
C ALA A 433 -27.57 10.86 3.98
N GLU A 434 -27.47 9.87 4.88
CA GLU A 434 -26.99 8.53 4.56
C GLU A 434 -27.71 7.93 3.34
N LYS A 435 -26.94 7.28 2.45
CA LYS A 435 -27.44 6.53 1.31
C LYS A 435 -27.04 5.06 1.42
N ILE A 436 -27.94 4.17 1.05
CA ILE A 436 -27.72 2.72 1.09
C ILE A 436 -27.86 2.16 -0.32
N PHE A 437 -26.89 1.35 -0.73
CA PHE A 437 -26.86 0.67 -2.03
C PHE A 437 -26.77 -0.84 -1.82
N THR A 438 -27.23 -1.63 -2.76
CA THR A 438 -26.99 -3.09 -2.81
C THR A 438 -25.74 -3.35 -3.65
N PHE A 439 -24.75 -4.03 -3.06
CA PHE A 439 -23.51 -4.41 -3.75
C PHE A 439 -23.71 -5.42 -4.87
#